data_8c89cf94b415c13113ff9bfd9f024d52
#
_entry.id   8c89cf94b415c13113ff9bfd9f024d52
#
_cell.length_a   1.000
_cell.length_b   1.000
_cell.length_c   1.000
_cell.angle_alpha   90.00
_cell.angle_beta   90.00
_cell.angle_gamma   90.00
#
_symmetry.space_group_name_H-M   'P 1'
#
loop_
_entity.id
_entity.type
_entity.pdbx_description
1 polymer ?
#
loop_
_entity_poly.entity_id
_entity_poly.type
_entity_poly.pdbx_seq_one_letter_code
_entity_poly.pdbx_strand_id
1 'polypeptide(L)'
;MKKHVLICGLGILLGFLLNTGVLAAANSSIGRWTIWSKNPALQWEDAFVTGNGKIGSLIAGRPQEERITCVHEELFIRGWDRHKVTVPQTAQLMPYVRQLMEKGKSDEAAWLLTDEAERQLHAMGANQRWPLIPHPAFDLCIRQLDKLPLPVADYRLQLNLETGEATVVWKQGAG
;
A
#
# COMPACT_ATOMS: atom_id res chain seq x y z
N MET A 1 23.20 -5.34 -16.97
CA MET A 1 23.12 -6.09 -15.68
C MET A 1 21.74 -5.87 -15.08
N LYS A 2 21.02 -6.91 -14.69
CA LYS A 2 19.76 -6.77 -13.94
C LYS A 2 20.09 -6.64 -12.47
N LYS A 3 19.56 -5.62 -11.80
CA LYS A 3 19.68 -5.48 -10.34
C LYS A 3 18.31 -5.81 -9.73
N HIS A 4 18.31 -6.59 -8.69
CA HIS A 4 17.13 -6.95 -7.91
C HIS A 4 17.32 -6.40 -6.50
N VAL A 5 16.33 -5.67 -6.01
CA VAL A 5 16.24 -5.33 -4.60
C VAL A 5 15.05 -6.13 -4.06
N LEU A 6 15.36 -7.06 -3.18
CA LEU A 6 14.39 -7.86 -2.48
C LEU A 6 14.04 -7.15 -1.17
N ILE A 7 12.80 -6.74 -1.01
CA ILE A 7 12.32 -6.16 0.23
C ILE A 7 11.44 -7.21 0.89
N CYS A 8 12.05 -8.03 1.76
CA CYS A 8 11.29 -8.99 2.57
C CYS A 8 10.63 -8.31 3.76
N GLY A 9 9.42 -8.70 4.04
CA GLY A 9 8.73 -8.34 5.28
C GLY A 9 9.59 -8.72 6.49
N LEU A 10 9.80 -7.76 7.36
CA LEU A 10 10.82 -7.67 8.41
C LEU A 10 10.86 -8.87 9.36
N GLY A 11 11.69 -9.87 9.04
CA GLY A 11 12.35 -10.69 10.04
C GLY A 11 13.76 -10.14 10.20
N ILE A 12 14.05 -9.51 11.33
CA ILE A 12 15.39 -8.96 11.60
C ILE A 12 16.36 -10.13 11.71
N LEU A 13 17.15 -10.37 10.66
CA LEU A 13 18.43 -11.07 10.76
C LEU A 13 19.46 -10.28 9.96
N LEU A 14 20.32 -9.59 10.71
CA LEU A 14 21.50 -8.93 10.21
C LEU A 14 22.48 -10.03 9.77
N GLY A 15 22.42 -10.40 8.51
CA GLY A 15 23.37 -11.32 7.90
C GLY A 15 23.79 -10.76 6.55
N PHE A 16 24.86 -9.96 6.54
CA PHE A 16 25.57 -9.61 5.30
C PHE A 16 26.24 -10.86 4.76
N LEU A 17 25.54 -11.64 3.96
CA LEU A 17 26.16 -12.62 3.08
C LEU A 17 26.12 -12.05 1.66
N LEU A 18 27.30 -11.66 1.19
CA LEU A 18 27.62 -11.46 -0.22
C LEU A 18 27.32 -12.79 -0.94
N ASN A 19 26.12 -12.95 -1.45
CA ASN A 19 25.78 -14.09 -2.29
C ASN A 19 25.95 -13.68 -3.76
N THR A 20 27.17 -13.89 -4.27
CA THR A 20 27.45 -13.88 -5.69
C THR A 20 26.89 -15.15 -6.31
N GLY A 21 25.79 -15.02 -6.97
CA GLY A 21 25.29 -16.08 -7.83
C GLY A 21 23.86 -16.51 -7.54
N VAL A 22 22.95 -15.97 -8.31
CA VAL A 22 22.01 -16.73 -9.14
C VAL A 22 21.40 -15.75 -10.14
N LEU A 23 21.93 -15.70 -11.33
CA LEU A 23 21.25 -15.22 -12.53
C LEU A 23 20.18 -16.23 -12.93
N ALA A 24 19.10 -16.32 -12.19
CA ALA A 24 17.89 -16.92 -12.71
C ALA A 24 17.20 -15.85 -13.58
N ALA A 25 17.27 -16.05 -14.88
CA ALA A 25 16.49 -15.29 -15.84
C ALA A 25 15.01 -15.47 -15.51
N ALA A 26 14.45 -14.54 -14.75
CA ALA A 26 13.03 -14.54 -14.45
C ALA A 26 12.25 -14.06 -15.68
N ASN A 27 12.04 -14.98 -16.63
CA ASN A 27 10.77 -15.05 -17.33
C ASN A 27 9.74 -15.65 -16.34
N SER A 28 9.57 -15.03 -15.19
CA SER A 28 8.53 -15.41 -14.25
C SER A 28 7.21 -14.95 -14.87
N SER A 29 6.45 -15.90 -15.39
CA SER A 29 5.01 -15.75 -15.55
C SER A 29 4.49 -15.07 -14.26
N ILE A 30 3.80 -13.95 -14.42
CA ILE A 30 3.18 -13.26 -13.30
C ILE A 30 2.31 -14.28 -12.59
N GLY A 31 2.63 -14.61 -11.34
CA GLY A 31 1.90 -15.61 -10.57
C GLY A 31 0.45 -15.19 -10.38
N ARG A 32 -0.45 -16.17 -10.23
CA ARG A 32 -1.90 -15.95 -10.05
C ARG A 32 -2.23 -14.93 -8.92
N TRP A 33 -1.39 -14.88 -7.91
CA TRP A 33 -1.54 -14.03 -6.72
C TRP A 33 -0.55 -12.86 -6.71
N THR A 34 -0.20 -12.34 -7.88
CA THR A 34 0.75 -11.23 -7.99
C THR A 34 0.07 -10.04 -8.63
N ILE A 35 0.12 -8.90 -7.94
CA ILE A 35 -0.18 -7.59 -8.54
C ILE A 35 1.12 -6.91 -8.94
N TRP A 36 1.09 -6.08 -9.97
CA TRP A 36 2.29 -5.44 -10.49
C TRP A 36 2.00 -4.09 -11.15
N SER A 37 3.03 -3.24 -11.20
CA SER A 37 3.03 -1.94 -11.87
C SER A 37 4.26 -1.78 -12.75
N LYS A 38 4.11 -1.08 -13.87
CA LYS A 38 5.21 -0.70 -14.78
C LYS A 38 5.93 0.56 -14.33
N ASN A 39 5.40 1.28 -13.36
CA ASN A 39 5.93 2.54 -12.90
C ASN A 39 6.09 2.52 -11.38
N PRO A 40 7.08 3.23 -10.84
CA PRO A 40 7.14 3.52 -9.41
C PRO A 40 5.92 4.34 -8.98
N ALA A 41 5.51 4.21 -7.73
CA ALA A 41 4.50 5.06 -7.16
C ALA A 41 4.99 6.51 -7.07
N LEU A 42 4.17 7.44 -7.57
CA LEU A 42 4.44 8.87 -7.50
C LEU A 42 3.94 9.45 -6.17
N GLN A 43 2.82 8.95 -5.70
CA GLN A 43 2.17 9.35 -4.45
C GLN A 43 1.90 8.12 -3.60
N TRP A 44 1.56 8.31 -2.34
CA TRP A 44 1.43 7.22 -1.36
C TRP A 44 0.25 6.29 -1.67
N GLU A 45 -0.78 6.79 -2.34
CA GLU A 45 -1.97 6.02 -2.75
C GLU A 45 -1.66 4.97 -3.80
N ASP A 46 -0.62 5.19 -4.60
CA ASP A 46 -0.17 4.26 -5.63
C ASP A 46 0.84 3.22 -5.09
N ALA A 47 1.31 3.40 -3.86
CA ALA A 47 2.29 2.52 -3.25
C ALA A 47 1.70 1.14 -2.96
N PHE A 48 2.53 0.10 -3.07
CA PHE A 48 2.11 -1.24 -2.69
C PHE A 48 2.18 -1.41 -1.18
N VAL A 49 1.15 -2.06 -0.64
CA VAL A 49 1.01 -2.29 0.81
C VAL A 49 1.36 -3.73 1.11
N THR A 50 2.26 -3.93 2.06
CA THR A 50 2.55 -5.26 2.63
C THR A 50 2.62 -5.17 4.15
N GLY A 51 2.54 -6.31 4.82
CA GLY A 51 2.62 -6.36 6.28
C GLY A 51 2.41 -7.76 6.84
N ASN A 52 2.55 -7.87 8.15
CA ASN A 52 2.44 -9.12 8.90
C ASN A 52 1.36 -9.08 10.00
N GLY A 53 0.45 -8.12 9.94
CA GLY A 53 -0.59 -7.91 10.95
C GLY A 53 -0.16 -7.01 12.11
N LYS A 54 1.13 -6.83 12.35
CA LYS A 54 1.70 -5.93 13.38
C LYS A 54 2.35 -4.71 12.76
N ILE A 55 3.14 -4.92 11.73
CA ILE A 55 3.82 -3.87 10.97
C ILE A 55 3.25 -3.88 9.56
N GLY A 56 2.82 -2.72 9.09
CA GLY A 56 2.47 -2.45 7.71
C GLY A 56 3.52 -1.58 7.05
N SER A 57 3.70 -1.72 5.74
CA SER A 57 4.67 -0.96 4.97
C SER A 57 4.08 -0.50 3.64
N LEU A 58 4.37 0.75 3.27
CA LEU A 58 4.08 1.33 1.97
C LEU A 58 5.36 1.37 1.15
N ILE A 59 5.34 0.74 -0.02
CA ILE A 59 6.50 0.57 -0.89
C ILE A 59 6.24 1.29 -2.20
N ALA A 60 7.01 2.35 -2.48
CA ALA A 60 6.87 3.13 -3.70
C ALA A 60 7.58 2.49 -4.90
N GLY A 61 8.59 1.70 -4.68
CA GLY A 61 9.33 1.00 -5.71
C GLY A 61 10.29 1.87 -6.49
N ARG A 62 10.88 2.89 -5.89
CA ARG A 62 11.77 3.86 -6.56
C ARG A 62 13.21 3.35 -6.66
N PRO A 63 13.77 3.15 -7.85
CA PRO A 63 15.09 2.50 -8.00
C PRO A 63 16.26 3.29 -7.41
N GLN A 64 16.25 4.63 -7.49
CA GLN A 64 17.36 5.47 -7.04
C GLN A 64 17.29 5.79 -5.57
N GLU A 65 16.10 6.09 -5.09
CA GLU A 65 15.85 6.48 -3.70
C GLU A 65 14.48 5.97 -3.27
N GLU A 66 14.48 4.83 -2.57
CA GLU A 66 13.28 4.22 -2.03
C GLU A 66 12.99 4.78 -0.64
N ARG A 67 11.71 5.07 -0.39
CA ARG A 67 11.20 5.42 0.91
C ARG A 67 10.08 4.47 1.27
N ILE A 68 10.32 3.65 2.30
CA ILE A 68 9.36 2.71 2.82
C ILE A 68 8.80 3.29 4.11
N THR A 69 7.54 3.70 4.07
CA THR A 69 6.85 4.20 5.27
C THR A 69 6.27 3.01 6.03
N CYS A 70 6.71 2.84 7.27
CA CYS A 70 6.27 1.76 8.15
C CYS A 70 5.29 2.28 9.20
N VAL A 71 4.26 1.49 9.47
CA VAL A 71 3.28 1.70 10.55
C VAL A 71 3.29 0.50 11.48
N HIS A 72 2.91 0.71 12.75
CA HIS A 72 2.80 -0.37 13.72
C HIS A 72 1.40 -0.38 14.35
N GLU A 73 0.87 -1.56 14.64
CA GLU A 73 -0.50 -1.72 15.15
C GLU A 73 -0.79 -0.97 16.46
N GLU A 74 0.23 -0.74 17.26
CA GLU A 74 0.10 -0.02 18.55
C GLU A 74 0.26 1.51 18.40
N LEU A 75 0.71 2.01 17.23
CA LEU A 75 0.93 3.42 16.97
C LEU A 75 -0.31 4.09 16.36
N PHE A 76 -1.40 4.06 17.08
CA PHE A 76 -2.61 4.79 16.74
C PHE A 76 -2.86 5.91 17.73
N ILE A 77 -3.17 7.10 17.23
CA ILE A 77 -3.71 8.16 18.06
C ILE A 77 -5.14 7.77 18.39
N ARG A 78 -5.38 7.40 19.65
CA ARG A 78 -6.74 7.14 20.14
C ARG A 78 -7.48 8.47 20.19
N GLY A 79 -8.36 8.71 19.24
CA GLY A 79 -9.15 9.93 19.19
C GLY A 79 -10.36 9.95 20.12
N TRP A 80 -10.81 8.79 20.64
CA TRP A 80 -12.01 8.69 21.50
C TRP A 80 -12.15 7.34 22.20
N ASP A 81 -13.12 7.33 23.11
CA ASP A 81 -13.57 6.14 23.83
C ASP A 81 -14.45 5.26 22.88
N ARG A 82 -13.97 4.09 22.54
CA ARG A 82 -14.66 3.14 21.62
C ARG A 82 -16.07 2.75 22.10
N HIS A 83 -16.35 2.91 23.37
CA HIS A 83 -17.66 2.54 23.96
C HIS A 83 -18.78 3.54 23.65
N LYS A 84 -18.47 4.67 23.03
CA LYS A 84 -19.43 5.73 22.70
C LYS A 84 -19.61 5.98 21.21
N VAL A 85 -19.13 5.07 20.38
CA VAL A 85 -19.26 5.23 18.91
C VAL A 85 -20.70 4.91 18.51
N THR A 86 -21.40 5.94 18.06
CA THR A 86 -22.70 5.78 17.40
C THR A 86 -22.45 5.38 15.95
N VAL A 87 -23.01 4.23 15.55
CA VAL A 87 -22.85 3.70 14.19
C VAL A 87 -24.10 4.03 13.37
N PRO A 88 -23.95 4.77 12.24
CA PRO A 88 -25.08 5.02 11.34
C PRO A 88 -25.64 3.71 10.76
N GLN A 89 -26.96 3.64 10.61
CA GLN A 89 -27.65 2.47 10.08
C GLN A 89 -27.86 2.62 8.58
N THR A 90 -26.82 2.40 7.79
CA THR A 90 -26.85 2.56 6.33
C THR A 90 -27.02 1.23 5.57
N ALA A 91 -27.02 0.10 6.25
CA ALA A 91 -27.10 -1.23 5.62
C ALA A 91 -28.35 -1.41 4.72
N GLN A 92 -29.46 -0.79 5.06
CA GLN A 92 -30.69 -0.82 4.26
C GLN A 92 -30.57 -0.11 2.90
N LEU A 93 -29.55 0.73 2.72
CA LEU A 93 -29.28 1.41 1.44
C LEU A 93 -28.48 0.53 0.46
N MET A 94 -27.90 -0.58 0.93
CA MET A 94 -27.03 -1.42 0.10
C MET A 94 -27.67 -1.93 -1.20
N PRO A 95 -28.94 -2.28 -1.28
CA PRO A 95 -29.57 -2.63 -2.56
C PRO A 95 -29.53 -1.46 -3.58
N TYR A 96 -29.77 -0.23 -3.12
CA TYR A 96 -29.68 0.99 -3.96
C TYR A 96 -28.25 1.26 -4.41
N VAL A 97 -27.31 1.15 -3.50
CA VAL A 97 -25.88 1.31 -3.81
C VAL A 97 -25.46 0.35 -4.92
N ARG A 98 -25.84 -0.93 -4.82
CA ARG A 98 -25.56 -1.93 -5.86
C ARG A 98 -26.16 -1.55 -7.21
N GLN A 99 -27.40 -1.10 -7.24
CA GLN A 99 -28.05 -0.65 -8.48
C GLN A 99 -27.34 0.55 -9.10
N LEU A 100 -26.86 1.51 -8.32
CA LEU A 100 -26.09 2.64 -8.81
C LEU A 100 -24.74 2.18 -9.37
N MET A 101 -24.05 1.26 -8.68
CA MET A 101 -22.79 0.67 -9.13
C MET A 101 -22.95 -0.08 -10.47
N GLU A 102 -24.01 -0.88 -10.61
CA GLU A 102 -24.34 -1.59 -11.87
C GLU A 102 -24.61 -0.64 -13.04
N LYS A 103 -25.12 0.56 -12.74
CA LYS A 103 -25.35 1.64 -13.73
C LYS A 103 -24.08 2.49 -14.00
N GLY A 104 -22.94 2.16 -13.40
CA GLY A 104 -21.69 2.93 -13.51
C GLY A 104 -21.71 4.25 -12.76
N LYS A 105 -22.63 4.44 -11.80
CA LYS A 105 -22.81 5.67 -11.02
C LYS A 105 -22.12 5.56 -9.65
N SER A 106 -20.82 5.31 -9.66
CA SER A 106 -20.03 5.07 -8.44
C SER A 106 -20.03 6.26 -7.48
N ASP A 107 -19.94 7.48 -8.02
CA ASP A 107 -19.92 8.69 -7.21
C ASP A 107 -21.26 8.91 -6.51
N GLU A 108 -22.39 8.73 -7.24
CA GLU A 108 -23.73 8.82 -6.64
C GLU A 108 -23.92 7.76 -5.54
N ALA A 109 -23.37 6.56 -5.72
CA ALA A 109 -23.42 5.49 -4.74
C ALA A 109 -22.63 5.83 -3.46
N ALA A 110 -21.45 6.42 -3.61
CA ALA A 110 -20.63 6.86 -2.49
C ALA A 110 -21.29 8.00 -1.71
N TRP A 111 -21.77 9.02 -2.42
CA TRP A 111 -22.48 10.16 -1.81
C TRP A 111 -23.73 9.73 -1.05
N LEU A 112 -24.54 8.83 -1.61
CA LEU A 112 -25.73 8.33 -0.95
C LEU A 112 -25.44 7.75 0.44
N LEU A 113 -24.35 6.98 0.59
CA LEU A 113 -23.96 6.42 1.88
C LEU A 113 -23.41 7.48 2.84
N THR A 114 -22.59 8.38 2.32
CA THR A 114 -21.95 9.43 3.13
C THR A 114 -22.98 10.40 3.67
N ASP A 115 -23.84 10.93 2.81
CA ASP A 115 -24.88 11.90 3.20
C ASP A 115 -25.84 11.32 4.23
N GLU A 116 -26.27 10.06 4.04
CA GLU A 116 -27.17 9.43 4.99
C GLU A 116 -26.49 9.15 6.33
N ALA A 117 -25.22 8.72 6.29
CA ALA A 117 -24.42 8.53 7.50
C ALA A 117 -24.25 9.85 8.28
N GLU A 118 -23.88 10.92 7.60
CA GLU A 118 -23.74 12.25 8.21
C GLU A 118 -25.07 12.78 8.76
N ARG A 119 -26.15 12.62 8.02
CA ARG A 119 -27.49 13.03 8.46
C ARG A 119 -27.90 12.30 9.75
N GLN A 120 -27.67 10.99 9.83
CA GLN A 120 -27.97 10.22 11.04
C GLN A 120 -27.09 10.63 12.22
N LEU A 121 -25.77 10.80 12.00
CA LEU A 121 -24.85 11.24 13.05
C LEU A 121 -25.23 12.62 13.59
N HIS A 122 -25.54 13.56 12.70
CA HIS A 122 -25.99 14.89 13.09
C HIS A 122 -27.28 14.83 13.91
N ALA A 123 -28.26 14.03 13.49
CA ALA A 123 -29.54 13.87 14.21
C ALA A 123 -29.36 13.27 15.62
N MET A 124 -28.30 12.46 15.81
CA MET A 124 -27.92 11.88 17.10
C MET A 124 -27.02 12.79 17.96
N GLY A 125 -26.69 14.00 17.46
CA GLY A 125 -25.78 14.91 18.17
C GLY A 125 -24.33 14.38 18.21
N ALA A 126 -24.01 13.40 17.38
CA ALA A 126 -22.67 12.81 17.32
C ALA A 126 -21.75 13.71 16.49
N ASN A 127 -20.77 14.31 17.14
CA ASN A 127 -19.71 15.06 16.45
C ASN A 127 -18.56 14.08 16.15
N GLN A 128 -18.74 13.28 15.10
CA GLN A 128 -17.81 12.21 14.78
C GLN A 128 -16.69 12.74 13.90
N ARG A 129 -15.54 13.05 14.50
CA ARG A 129 -14.29 13.18 13.74
C ARG A 129 -13.70 11.79 13.56
N TRP A 130 -13.34 11.44 12.34
CA TRP A 130 -12.63 10.19 12.04
C TRP A 130 -11.27 10.18 12.76
N PRO A 131 -11.02 9.26 13.67
CA PRO A 131 -9.95 9.43 14.64
C PRO A 131 -8.88 8.37 14.60
N LEU A 132 -8.93 7.46 13.66
CA LEU A 132 -7.87 6.47 13.50
C LEU A 132 -6.93 6.94 12.39
N ILE A 133 -6.11 7.92 12.71
CA ILE A 133 -4.99 8.27 11.85
C ILE A 133 -3.85 7.34 12.27
N PRO A 134 -3.49 6.34 11.43
CA PRO A 134 -2.28 5.56 11.68
C PRO A 134 -1.10 6.52 11.70
N HIS A 135 -0.38 6.54 12.81
CA HIS A 135 0.83 7.33 12.91
C HIS A 135 1.97 6.52 12.28
N PRO A 136 2.76 7.07 11.35
CA PRO A 136 3.93 6.38 10.86
C PRO A 136 4.91 6.10 12.01
N ALA A 137 5.43 4.87 12.05
CA ALA A 137 6.43 4.48 13.02
C ALA A 137 7.79 5.05 12.65
N PHE A 138 8.17 4.85 11.40
CA PHE A 138 9.40 5.37 10.83
C PHE A 138 9.38 5.26 9.29
N ASP A 139 10.28 6.00 8.66
CA ASP A 139 10.59 5.85 7.24
C ASP A 139 11.96 5.20 7.10
N LEU A 140 12.02 4.11 6.34
CA LEU A 140 13.27 3.52 5.90
C LEU A 140 13.61 4.10 4.54
N CYS A 141 14.71 4.86 4.48
CA CYS A 141 15.22 5.44 3.23
C CYS A 141 16.39 4.61 2.72
N ILE A 142 16.26 4.09 1.50
CA ILE A 142 17.29 3.30 0.83
C ILE A 142 17.73 4.10 -0.40
N ARG A 143 19.00 4.53 -0.42
CA ARG A 143 19.56 5.29 -1.54
C ARG A 143 20.68 4.51 -2.22
N GLN A 144 20.60 4.42 -3.54
CA GLN A 144 21.73 3.94 -4.34
C GLN A 144 22.79 5.02 -4.46
N LEU A 145 24.04 4.66 -4.15
CA LEU A 145 25.16 5.63 -4.22
C LEU A 145 25.53 5.96 -5.66
N ASP A 146 25.44 4.98 -6.56
CA ASP A 146 25.66 5.19 -7.97
C ASP A 146 24.44 5.86 -8.61
N LYS A 147 24.68 6.90 -9.41
CA LYS A 147 23.59 7.53 -10.18
C LYS A 147 23.07 6.57 -11.23
N LEU A 148 21.75 6.36 -11.22
CA LEU A 148 21.07 5.60 -12.25
C LEU A 148 20.62 6.54 -13.37
N PRO A 149 20.80 6.17 -14.66
CA PRO A 149 20.12 6.86 -15.74
C PRO A 149 18.62 6.67 -15.60
N LEU A 150 17.88 7.75 -15.45
CA LEU A 150 16.42 7.73 -15.33
C LEU A 150 15.77 8.28 -16.61
N PRO A 151 14.63 7.70 -17.03
CA PRO A 151 13.97 6.51 -16.46
C PRO A 151 14.74 5.23 -16.70
N VAL A 152 14.67 4.29 -15.76
CA VAL A 152 15.25 2.96 -15.92
C VAL A 152 14.44 2.12 -16.93
N ALA A 153 15.13 1.21 -17.65
CA ALA A 153 14.47 0.33 -18.60
C ALA A 153 13.85 -0.91 -17.91
N ASP A 154 12.82 -1.49 -18.51
CA ASP A 154 12.16 -2.73 -18.09
C ASP A 154 11.79 -2.74 -16.59
N TYR A 155 11.32 -1.61 -16.10
CA TYR A 155 10.90 -1.48 -14.71
C TYR A 155 9.66 -2.32 -14.41
N ARG A 156 9.66 -2.94 -13.24
CA ARG A 156 8.49 -3.61 -12.67
C ARG A 156 8.56 -3.63 -11.15
N LEU A 157 7.54 -3.09 -10.50
CA LEU A 157 7.22 -3.30 -9.10
C LEU A 157 6.17 -4.42 -9.04
N GLN A 158 6.36 -5.40 -8.19
CA GLN A 158 5.40 -6.50 -8.01
C GLN A 158 5.24 -6.84 -6.53
N LEU A 159 4.04 -7.25 -6.16
CA LEU A 159 3.70 -7.76 -4.83
C LEU A 159 3.08 -9.14 -4.99
N ASN A 160 3.69 -10.14 -4.38
CA ASN A 160 3.12 -11.47 -4.25
C ASN A 160 2.19 -11.48 -3.03
N LEU A 161 0.89 -11.64 -3.27
CA LEU A 161 -0.13 -11.62 -2.20
C LEU A 161 -0.11 -12.88 -1.32
N GLU A 162 0.52 -13.95 -1.78
CA GLU A 162 0.64 -15.20 -1.02
C GLU A 162 1.75 -15.10 0.04
N THR A 163 2.87 -14.45 -0.32
CA THR A 163 4.04 -14.34 0.55
C THR A 163 4.17 -12.95 1.21
N GLY A 164 3.46 -11.95 0.71
CA GLY A 164 3.62 -10.55 1.12
C GLY A 164 4.92 -9.92 0.62
N GLU A 165 5.62 -10.57 -0.31
CA GLU A 165 6.91 -10.12 -0.83
C GLU A 165 6.73 -9.08 -1.92
N ALA A 166 7.33 -7.89 -1.73
CA ALA A 166 7.42 -6.86 -2.74
C ALA A 166 8.79 -6.89 -3.42
N THR A 167 8.80 -6.89 -4.75
CA THR A 167 10.03 -6.96 -5.55
C THR A 167 10.05 -5.82 -6.56
N VAL A 168 11.18 -5.11 -6.66
CA VAL A 168 11.43 -4.11 -7.68
C VAL A 168 12.50 -4.61 -8.63
N VAL A 169 12.18 -4.64 -9.92
CA VAL A 169 13.08 -5.12 -10.97
C VAL A 169 13.22 -4.04 -12.03
N TRP A 170 14.45 -3.77 -12.46
CA TRP A 170 14.71 -2.88 -13.57
C TRP A 170 16.00 -3.26 -14.29
N LYS A 171 16.16 -2.77 -15.52
CA LYS A 171 17.44 -2.83 -16.24
C LYS A 171 18.15 -1.49 -16.17
N GLN A 172 19.42 -1.53 -15.89
CA GLN A 172 20.29 -0.37 -16.08
C GLN A 172 20.54 -0.23 -17.58
N GLY A 173 20.27 0.94 -18.15
CA GLY A 173 20.60 1.21 -19.55
C GLY A 173 22.08 0.97 -19.78
N ALA A 174 22.43 0.41 -20.94
CA ALA A 174 23.82 0.42 -21.40
C ALA A 174 24.19 1.89 -21.66
N GLY A 175 25.11 2.43 -20.84
CA GLY A 175 25.76 3.71 -21.09
C GLY A 175 26.65 3.63 -22.33
#